data_2561fdf5cf4587bd97f51fb07691c78e
#
_entry.id   2561fdf5cf4587bd97f51fb07691c78e
#
_cell.length_a   1.000
_cell.length_b   1.000
_cell.length_c   1.000
_cell.angle_alpha   90.00
_cell.angle_beta   90.00
_cell.angle_gamma   90.00
#
_symmetry.space_group_name_H-M   'P 1'
#
loop_
_entity.id
_entity.type
_entity.pdbx_description
1 polymer ?
#
loop_
_entity_poly.entity_id
_entity_poly.type
_entity_poly.pdbx_seq_one_letter_code
_entity_poly.pdbx_strand_id
1 'polypeptide(L)'
;MRKNSHMFKGFTLIEVLISLVILSIITIITSTFLQSSIQSKEIVFSQSAQTLRINLLGDTLREDITNAVNVNLIDTRGEPQPHTFESSLNADSFIFTTKVRAGRNFSDSLARIEYLLDGSRFLRKQFYASAPANSDDFLK
;
A
#
# COMPACT_ATOMS: atom_id res chain seq x y z
N MET A 1 -35.98 51.07 52.53
CA MET A 1 -35.68 50.27 51.32
C MET A 1 -34.46 50.89 50.66
N ARG A 2 -33.28 50.22 50.72
CA ARG A 2 -32.05 50.68 50.04
C ARG A 2 -31.98 50.01 48.67
N LYS A 3 -32.09 50.79 47.60
CA LYS A 3 -32.02 50.36 46.22
C LYS A 3 -30.54 50.24 45.87
N ASN A 4 -30.02 48.99 45.78
CA ASN A 4 -28.66 48.74 45.28
C ASN A 4 -28.63 49.02 43.77
N SER A 5 -28.07 50.13 43.36
CA SER A 5 -27.79 50.41 41.98
C SER A 5 -26.51 49.63 41.59
N HIS A 6 -26.65 48.52 40.89
CA HIS A 6 -25.51 47.88 40.20
C HIS A 6 -24.99 48.83 39.12
N MET A 7 -23.86 49.48 39.34
CA MET A 7 -23.14 50.22 38.32
C MET A 7 -22.56 49.20 37.33
N PHE A 8 -23.10 49.13 36.14
CA PHE A 8 -22.49 48.44 35.03
C PHE A 8 -21.21 49.17 34.64
N LYS A 9 -20.04 48.59 34.95
CA LYS A 9 -18.75 49.05 34.45
C LYS A 9 -18.66 48.70 33.00
N GLY A 10 -18.63 49.70 32.09
CA GLY A 10 -18.37 49.53 30.68
C GLY A 10 -16.93 49.10 30.42
N PHE A 11 -16.70 48.33 29.40
CA PHE A 11 -15.36 47.94 28.93
C PHE A 11 -14.57 49.20 28.49
N THR A 12 -13.30 49.27 28.86
CA THR A 12 -12.41 50.30 28.39
C THR A 12 -11.88 49.98 26.99
N LEU A 13 -11.63 51.00 26.18
CA LEU A 13 -11.10 50.84 24.81
C LEU A 13 -9.75 50.09 24.82
N ILE A 14 -8.92 50.28 25.85
CA ILE A 14 -7.64 49.59 26.00
C ILE A 14 -7.82 48.09 26.25
N GLU A 15 -8.84 47.69 27.01
CA GLU A 15 -9.15 46.30 27.32
C GLU A 15 -9.59 45.52 26.06
N VAL A 16 -10.36 46.15 25.18
CA VAL A 16 -10.74 45.60 23.89
C VAL A 16 -9.51 45.44 22.97
N LEU A 17 -8.62 46.42 22.93
CA LEU A 17 -7.38 46.34 22.15
C LEU A 17 -6.49 45.19 22.62
N ILE A 18 -6.25 45.09 23.93
CA ILE A 18 -5.46 43.99 24.47
C ILE A 18 -6.09 42.60 24.15
N SER A 19 -7.39 42.48 24.29
CA SER A 19 -8.12 41.26 23.97
C SER A 19 -7.97 40.87 22.49
N LEU A 20 -8.03 41.80 21.56
CA LEU A 20 -7.81 41.58 20.13
C LEU A 20 -6.39 41.14 19.82
N VAL A 21 -5.39 41.75 20.47
CA VAL A 21 -3.98 41.32 20.29
C VAL A 21 -3.78 39.87 20.76
N ILE A 22 -4.27 39.53 21.95
CA ILE A 22 -4.18 38.17 22.49
C ILE A 22 -4.89 37.17 21.58
N LEU A 23 -6.11 37.48 21.11
CA LEU A 23 -6.87 36.62 20.20
C LEU A 23 -6.10 36.41 18.89
N SER A 24 -5.46 37.44 18.34
CA SER A 24 -4.66 37.34 17.12
C SER A 24 -3.47 36.40 17.29
N ILE A 25 -2.78 36.47 18.40
CA ILE A 25 -1.63 35.62 18.72
C ILE A 25 -2.09 34.14 18.84
N ILE A 26 -3.18 33.89 19.57
CA ILE A 26 -3.72 32.53 19.72
C ILE A 26 -4.13 31.96 18.36
N THR A 27 -4.76 32.78 17.51
CA THR A 27 -5.18 32.34 16.18
C THR A 27 -3.99 31.94 15.31
N ILE A 28 -2.90 32.71 15.33
CA ILE A 28 -1.68 32.38 14.57
C ILE A 28 -1.06 31.08 15.07
N ILE A 29 -0.91 30.91 16.37
CA ILE A 29 -0.34 29.69 16.96
C ILE A 29 -1.19 28.46 16.61
N THR A 30 -2.51 28.57 16.75
CA THR A 30 -3.42 27.49 16.45
C THR A 30 -3.38 27.10 14.96
N SER A 31 -3.32 28.10 14.07
CA SER A 31 -3.23 27.87 12.63
C SER A 31 -1.93 27.16 12.24
N THR A 32 -0.79 27.59 12.77
CA THR A 32 0.50 26.93 12.49
C THR A 32 0.55 25.51 13.04
N PHE A 33 0.00 25.27 14.22
CA PHE A 33 -0.09 23.93 14.80
C PHE A 33 -0.97 22.99 13.94
N LEU A 34 -2.11 23.49 13.46
CA LEU A 34 -3.01 22.72 12.62
C LEU A 34 -2.34 22.34 11.28
N GLN A 35 -1.66 23.30 10.63
CA GLN A 35 -0.92 23.03 9.39
C GLN A 35 0.17 21.97 9.58
N SER A 36 0.95 22.09 10.65
CA SER A 36 1.99 21.10 10.99
C SER A 36 1.39 19.70 11.23
N SER A 37 0.24 19.63 11.89
CA SER A 37 -0.46 18.35 12.15
C SER A 37 -0.96 17.70 10.87
N ILE A 38 -1.45 18.47 9.90
CA ILE A 38 -1.91 17.96 8.60
C ILE A 38 -0.72 17.42 7.80
N GLN A 39 0.39 18.18 7.71
CA GLN A 39 1.59 17.73 7.01
C GLN A 39 2.18 16.45 7.60
N SER A 40 2.21 16.35 8.92
CA SER A 40 2.67 15.13 9.60
C SER A 40 1.82 13.91 9.27
N LYS A 41 0.49 14.07 9.16
CA LYS A 41 -0.41 13.00 8.74
C LYS A 41 -0.12 12.53 7.32
N GLU A 42 0.07 13.43 6.37
CA GLU A 42 0.36 13.07 4.98
C GLU A 42 1.66 12.25 4.86
N ILE A 43 2.70 12.63 5.58
CA ILE A 43 3.96 11.89 5.61
C ILE A 43 3.75 10.48 6.18
N VAL A 44 3.05 10.36 7.31
CA VAL A 44 2.77 9.06 7.94
C VAL A 44 1.93 8.18 7.03
N PHE A 45 0.91 8.74 6.37
CA PHE A 45 0.07 7.97 5.44
C PHE A 45 0.85 7.46 4.23
N SER A 46 1.71 8.29 3.64
CA SER A 46 2.53 7.87 2.49
C SER A 46 3.54 6.79 2.86
N GLN A 47 4.21 6.92 3.99
CA GLN A 47 5.14 5.90 4.49
C GLN A 47 4.44 4.60 4.86
N SER A 48 3.29 4.69 5.52
CA SER A 48 2.49 3.51 5.87
C SER A 48 2.00 2.76 4.63
N ALA A 49 1.58 3.47 3.58
CA ALA A 49 1.16 2.87 2.32
C ALA A 49 2.31 2.14 1.61
N GLN A 50 3.53 2.68 1.64
CA GLN A 50 4.71 2.02 1.08
C GLN A 50 5.07 0.77 1.87
N THR A 51 5.09 0.86 3.20
CA THR A 51 5.38 -0.28 4.08
C THR A 51 4.35 -1.40 3.89
N LEU A 52 3.08 -1.05 3.79
CA LEU A 52 2.01 -2.02 3.54
C LEU A 52 2.20 -2.74 2.20
N ARG A 53 2.57 -2.03 1.13
CA ARG A 53 2.83 -2.64 -0.18
C ARG A 53 3.98 -3.63 -0.14
N ILE A 54 5.07 -3.28 0.55
CA ILE A 54 6.23 -4.17 0.70
C ILE A 54 5.86 -5.42 1.51
N ASN A 55 5.10 -5.26 2.59
CA ASN A 55 4.65 -6.38 3.41
C ASN A 55 3.71 -7.30 2.63
N LEU A 56 2.73 -6.76 1.92
CA LEU A 56 1.83 -7.54 1.07
C LEU A 56 2.58 -8.31 -0.01
N LEU A 57 3.58 -7.69 -0.65
CA LEU A 57 4.42 -8.36 -1.62
C LEU A 57 5.20 -9.51 -0.97
N GLY A 58 5.82 -9.27 0.19
CA GLY A 58 6.57 -10.29 0.92
C GLY A 58 5.68 -11.47 1.35
N ASP A 59 4.48 -11.20 1.82
CA ASP A 59 3.51 -12.22 2.23
C ASP A 59 3.04 -13.03 1.02
N THR A 60 2.70 -12.37 -0.10
CA THR A 60 2.31 -13.04 -1.34
C THR A 60 3.43 -13.92 -1.88
N LEU A 61 4.65 -13.42 -1.91
CA LEU A 61 5.81 -14.18 -2.37
C LEU A 61 6.06 -15.41 -1.47
N ARG A 62 5.96 -15.23 -0.16
CA ARG A 62 6.12 -16.32 0.82
C ARG A 62 5.04 -17.38 0.63
N GLU A 63 3.79 -16.97 0.43
CA GLU A 63 2.67 -17.88 0.19
C GLU A 63 2.89 -18.65 -1.11
N ASP A 64 3.24 -17.99 -2.20
CA ASP A 64 3.49 -18.63 -3.50
C ASP A 64 4.64 -19.65 -3.43
N ILE A 65 5.74 -19.31 -2.75
CA ILE A 65 6.87 -20.23 -2.57
C ILE A 65 6.51 -21.41 -1.65
N THR A 66 5.77 -21.15 -0.59
CA THR A 66 5.36 -22.23 0.35
C THR A 66 4.42 -23.22 -0.32
N ASN A 67 3.58 -22.76 -1.23
CA ASN A 67 2.64 -23.57 -1.99
C ASN A 67 3.22 -24.05 -3.34
N ALA A 68 4.50 -23.81 -3.61
CA ALA A 68 5.14 -24.25 -4.85
C ALA A 68 5.09 -25.77 -4.98
N VAL A 69 4.84 -26.24 -6.18
CA VAL A 69 4.72 -27.66 -6.51
C VAL A 69 5.75 -28.07 -7.54
N ASN A 70 6.21 -29.31 -7.43
CA ASN A 70 7.16 -29.88 -8.37
C ASN A 70 6.43 -30.36 -9.64
N VAL A 71 6.06 -29.40 -10.49
CA VAL A 71 5.45 -29.65 -11.80
C VAL A 71 6.30 -29.02 -12.87
N ASN A 72 6.62 -29.77 -13.90
CA ASN A 72 7.44 -29.32 -15.00
C ASN A 72 6.80 -28.11 -15.71
N LEU A 73 7.58 -27.11 -16.01
CA LEU A 73 7.17 -25.99 -16.84
C LEU A 73 6.90 -26.48 -18.28
N ILE A 74 6.05 -25.76 -18.98
CA ILE A 74 5.70 -26.05 -20.37
C ILE A 74 6.35 -25.01 -21.27
N ASP A 75 7.04 -25.47 -22.30
CA ASP A 75 7.67 -24.59 -23.27
C ASP A 75 6.64 -23.94 -24.25
N THR A 76 7.12 -23.11 -25.17
CA THR A 76 6.30 -22.45 -26.19
C THR A 76 5.64 -23.41 -27.17
N ARG A 77 6.09 -24.67 -27.25
CA ARG A 77 5.55 -25.73 -28.10
C ARG A 77 4.56 -26.62 -27.39
N GLY A 78 4.35 -26.39 -26.07
CA GLY A 78 3.50 -27.24 -25.24
C GLY A 78 4.19 -28.48 -24.68
N GLU A 79 5.52 -28.60 -24.84
CA GLU A 79 6.28 -29.74 -24.33
C GLU A 79 6.75 -29.49 -22.89
N PRO A 80 6.71 -30.52 -22.01
CA PRO A 80 7.18 -30.38 -20.64
C PRO A 80 8.70 -30.22 -20.61
N GLN A 81 9.17 -29.18 -19.92
CA GLN A 81 10.58 -28.94 -19.68
C GLN A 81 11.12 -29.81 -18.53
N PRO A 82 12.43 -30.10 -18.51
CA PRO A 82 13.02 -30.95 -17.46
C PRO A 82 13.12 -30.27 -16.08
N HIS A 83 12.74 -29.00 -15.99
CA HIS A 83 12.83 -28.21 -14.77
C HIS A 83 11.48 -27.63 -14.34
N THR A 84 11.34 -27.39 -13.05
CA THR A 84 10.12 -26.88 -12.41
C THR A 84 10.25 -25.42 -11.97
N PHE A 85 11.46 -24.89 -12.09
CA PHE A 85 11.81 -23.52 -11.79
C PHE A 85 12.74 -23.01 -12.88
N GLU A 86 12.48 -21.81 -13.36
CA GLU A 86 13.31 -21.11 -14.36
C GLU A 86 13.57 -19.69 -13.89
N SER A 87 14.79 -19.20 -14.08
CA SER A 87 15.12 -17.80 -13.89
C SER A 87 15.82 -17.25 -15.12
N SER A 88 15.65 -15.96 -15.38
CA SER A 88 16.38 -15.29 -16.44
C SER A 88 17.88 -15.23 -16.16
N LEU A 89 18.69 -15.13 -17.22
CA LEU A 89 20.16 -15.00 -17.10
C LEU A 89 20.59 -13.78 -16.29
N ASN A 90 19.81 -12.72 -16.29
CA ASN A 90 20.07 -11.49 -15.55
C ASN A 90 19.50 -11.49 -14.14
N ALA A 91 18.85 -12.60 -13.73
CA ALA A 91 18.15 -12.74 -12.44
C ALA A 91 17.10 -11.66 -12.19
N ASP A 92 16.54 -11.06 -13.24
CA ASP A 92 15.47 -10.07 -13.19
C ASP A 92 14.07 -10.70 -13.22
N SER A 93 13.98 -11.99 -13.54
CA SER A 93 12.71 -12.74 -13.48
C SER A 93 12.91 -14.18 -13.03
N PHE A 94 11.87 -14.76 -12.44
CA PHE A 94 11.79 -16.17 -12.12
C PHE A 94 10.35 -16.69 -12.22
N ILE A 95 10.24 -17.95 -12.64
CA ILE A 95 8.98 -18.61 -12.98
C ILE A 95 8.91 -19.95 -12.24
N PHE A 96 7.77 -20.27 -11.66
CA PHE A 96 7.49 -21.56 -11.04
C PHE A 96 5.97 -21.82 -10.99
N THR A 97 5.60 -23.07 -10.71
CA THR A 97 4.21 -23.45 -10.53
C THR A 97 3.87 -23.53 -9.04
N THR A 98 2.74 -22.96 -8.66
CA THR A 98 2.22 -22.98 -7.29
C THR A 98 0.75 -23.36 -7.25
N LYS A 99 0.29 -23.78 -6.06
CA LYS A 99 -1.14 -23.95 -5.79
C LYS A 99 -1.72 -22.60 -5.42
N VAL A 100 -2.75 -22.18 -6.13
CA VAL A 100 -3.51 -20.97 -5.83
C VAL A 100 -4.95 -21.34 -5.51
N ARG A 101 -5.55 -20.63 -4.59
CA ARG A 101 -6.98 -20.76 -4.33
C ARG A 101 -7.76 -20.06 -5.43
N ALA A 102 -8.48 -20.84 -6.24
CA ALA A 102 -9.30 -20.33 -7.32
C ALA A 102 -10.77 -20.27 -6.91
N GLY A 103 -11.32 -19.06 -6.96
CA GLY A 103 -12.75 -18.80 -6.85
C GLY A 103 -13.38 -19.00 -5.47
N ARG A 104 -14.72 -18.86 -5.44
CA ARG A 104 -15.53 -18.95 -4.20
C ARG A 104 -15.60 -20.35 -3.58
N ASN A 105 -15.26 -21.38 -4.32
CA ASN A 105 -15.39 -22.78 -3.89
C ASN A 105 -14.11 -23.35 -3.27
N PHE A 106 -13.09 -22.54 -2.99
CA PHE A 106 -11.83 -22.94 -2.35
C PHE A 106 -11.16 -24.18 -2.98
N SER A 107 -11.42 -24.45 -4.27
CA SER A 107 -10.69 -25.49 -4.98
C SER A 107 -9.28 -25.03 -5.29
N ASP A 108 -8.30 -25.81 -4.86
CA ASP A 108 -6.90 -25.56 -5.23
C ASP A 108 -6.75 -25.76 -6.74
N SER A 109 -6.21 -24.78 -7.41
CA SER A 109 -5.82 -24.86 -8.81
C SER A 109 -4.32 -24.61 -8.94
N LEU A 110 -3.72 -25.22 -9.96
CA LEU A 110 -2.32 -24.95 -10.29
C LEU A 110 -2.24 -23.70 -11.15
N ALA A 111 -1.33 -22.81 -10.79
CA ALA A 111 -1.02 -21.64 -11.57
C ALA A 111 0.49 -21.50 -11.75
N ARG A 112 0.91 -21.06 -12.91
CA ARG A 112 2.26 -20.63 -13.16
C ARG A 112 2.40 -19.16 -12.74
N ILE A 113 3.36 -18.89 -11.90
CA ILE A 113 3.64 -17.54 -11.41
C ILE A 113 4.98 -17.10 -11.98
N GLU A 114 5.00 -15.91 -12.52
CA GLU A 114 6.20 -15.21 -12.95
C GLU A 114 6.36 -13.95 -12.11
N TYR A 115 7.50 -13.81 -11.47
CA TYR A 115 7.96 -12.59 -10.84
C TYR A 115 8.98 -11.92 -11.74
N LEU A 116 8.79 -10.64 -12.01
CA LEU A 116 9.60 -9.87 -12.93
C LEU A 116 9.96 -8.53 -12.31
N LEU A 117 11.23 -8.15 -12.39
CA LEU A 117 11.71 -6.81 -12.06
C LEU A 117 11.82 -6.00 -13.36
N ASP A 118 10.87 -5.08 -13.57
CA ASP A 118 10.83 -4.17 -14.72
C ASP A 118 11.27 -2.77 -14.27
N GLY A 119 12.55 -2.48 -14.38
CA GLY A 119 13.16 -1.25 -13.89
C GLY A 119 13.01 -1.11 -12.38
N SER A 120 12.15 -0.21 -11.93
CA SER A 120 11.85 0.02 -10.50
C SER A 120 10.59 -0.68 -10.02
N ARG A 121 9.91 -1.45 -10.89
CA ARG A 121 8.65 -2.13 -10.57
C ARG A 121 8.86 -3.61 -10.43
N PHE A 122 8.37 -4.16 -9.34
CA PHE A 122 8.28 -5.60 -9.13
C PHE A 122 6.89 -6.07 -9.51
N LEU A 123 6.80 -6.95 -10.50
CA LEU A 123 5.55 -7.43 -11.09
C LEU A 123 5.37 -8.90 -10.77
N ARG A 124 4.15 -9.28 -10.39
CA ARG A 124 3.71 -10.67 -10.28
C ARG A 124 2.68 -10.92 -11.36
N LYS A 125 2.97 -11.87 -12.23
CA LYS A 125 2.07 -12.31 -13.29
C LYS A 125 1.60 -13.73 -12.98
N GLN A 126 0.34 -14.01 -13.23
CA GLN A 126 -0.26 -15.32 -13.00
C GLN A 126 -0.84 -15.85 -14.30
N PHE A 127 -0.55 -17.11 -14.61
CA PHE A 127 -1.00 -17.80 -15.80
C PHE A 127 -1.64 -19.13 -15.42
N TYR A 128 -2.37 -19.74 -16.35
CA TYR A 128 -2.76 -21.13 -16.19
C TYR A 128 -1.50 -22.02 -16.14
N ALA A 129 -1.53 -23.09 -15.35
CA ALA A 129 -0.39 -23.99 -15.25
C ALA A 129 0.02 -24.62 -16.58
N SER A 130 -0.96 -24.82 -17.48
CA SER A 130 -0.76 -25.34 -18.84
C SER A 130 -0.37 -24.25 -19.87
N ALA A 131 -0.29 -22.99 -19.48
CA ALA A 131 0.06 -21.93 -20.44
C ALA A 131 1.56 -21.99 -20.78
N PRO A 132 1.93 -21.82 -22.07
CA PRO A 132 3.32 -21.81 -22.49
C PRO A 132 4.13 -20.69 -21.83
N ALA A 133 5.44 -20.89 -21.70
CA ALA A 133 6.33 -19.97 -20.98
C ALA A 133 6.29 -18.51 -21.46
N ASN A 134 6.00 -18.27 -22.74
CA ASN A 134 5.94 -16.93 -23.35
C ASN A 134 4.52 -16.48 -23.71
N SER A 135 3.49 -17.00 -23.08
CA SER A 135 2.14 -16.53 -23.36
C SER A 135 1.92 -15.16 -22.72
N ASP A 136 1.40 -14.20 -23.51
CA ASP A 136 0.95 -12.90 -23.01
C ASP A 136 -0.44 -12.97 -22.35
N ASP A 137 -0.98 -14.18 -22.17
CA ASP A 137 -2.32 -14.43 -21.68
C ASP A 137 -2.31 -14.46 -20.15
N PHE A 138 -2.42 -13.29 -19.54
CA PHE A 138 -2.49 -13.14 -18.08
C PHE A 138 -3.90 -13.40 -17.57
N LEU A 139 -4.00 -14.12 -16.47
CA LEU A 139 -5.21 -14.14 -15.67
C LEU A 139 -5.41 -12.76 -15.04
N LYS A 140 -6.48 -12.07 -15.40
CA LYS A 140 -6.89 -10.77 -14.84
C LYS A 140 -7.60 -10.96 -13.52
#